data_dbd2d7e8a58d7a0957859b3604deebf7
#
_entry.id   dbd2d7e8a58d7a0957859b3604deebf7
#
_cell.length_a   1.000
_cell.length_b   1.000
_cell.length_c   1.000
_cell.angle_alpha   90.00
_cell.angle_beta   90.00
_cell.angle_gamma   90.00
#
_symmetry.space_group_name_H-M   'P 1'
#
loop_
_entity.id
_entity.type
_entity.pdbx_description
1 polymer ?
#
loop_
_entity_poly.entity_id
_entity_poly.type
_entity_poly.pdbx_seq_one_letter_code
_entity_poly.pdbx_strand_id
1 'polypeptide(L)'
;MKKILSLILATLMVLTAVAALAAPSKTAADMAFVIRTVCEHGEGVVIRIIDPTELSDKIIADAVTAEKAADLFDDATKAALGEDAYELNELWPIDVFGYEVGVHGTVKAYFQFPTAYTAEQPLTVVLGHFNGEELTGNTVLEAKLADDGSVEVIFPESAIVKMLEDGLTMMYVLNK
;
A
#
# COMPACT_ATOMS: atom_id res chain seq x y z
N MET A 1 15.42 -23.58 -31.12
CA MET A 1 16.41 -22.74 -30.41
C MET A 1 15.86 -21.36 -30.02
N LYS A 2 15.19 -20.57 -30.89
CA LYS A 2 14.68 -19.24 -30.55
C LYS A 2 13.63 -19.21 -29.39
N LYS A 3 12.74 -20.23 -29.30
CA LYS A 3 11.71 -20.33 -28.25
C LYS A 3 12.27 -20.65 -26.84
N ILE A 4 13.37 -21.43 -26.80
CA ILE A 4 14.04 -21.78 -25.54
C ILE A 4 14.80 -20.56 -24.98
N LEU A 5 15.41 -19.77 -25.88
CA LEU A 5 16.12 -18.53 -25.47
C LEU A 5 15.16 -17.47 -24.93
N SER A 6 13.95 -17.37 -25.51
CA SER A 6 12.89 -16.46 -25.03
C SER A 6 12.37 -16.85 -23.65
N LEU A 7 12.22 -18.17 -23.39
CA LEU A 7 11.79 -18.66 -22.09
C LEU A 7 12.84 -18.41 -20.99
N ILE A 8 14.12 -18.63 -21.31
CA ILE A 8 15.23 -18.37 -20.38
C ILE A 8 15.34 -16.86 -20.06
N LEU A 9 15.15 -16.00 -21.06
CA LEU A 9 15.20 -14.55 -20.87
C LEU A 9 14.02 -14.04 -20.01
N ALA A 10 12.81 -14.59 -20.23
CA ALA A 10 11.64 -14.27 -19.42
C ALA A 10 11.81 -14.73 -17.95
N THR A 11 12.35 -15.93 -17.74
CA THR A 11 12.63 -16.45 -16.40
C THR A 11 13.71 -15.62 -15.69
N LEU A 12 14.71 -15.15 -16.42
CA LEU A 12 15.78 -14.30 -15.86
C LEU A 12 15.24 -12.91 -15.47
N MET A 13 14.32 -12.33 -16.26
CA MET A 13 13.68 -11.04 -15.92
C MET A 13 12.77 -11.15 -14.69
N VAL A 14 12.01 -12.24 -14.56
CA VAL A 14 11.16 -12.49 -13.38
C VAL A 14 12.02 -12.69 -12.13
N LEU A 15 13.14 -13.44 -12.22
CA LEU A 15 14.06 -13.60 -11.10
C LEU A 15 14.74 -12.27 -10.70
N THR A 16 15.05 -11.40 -11.66
CA THR A 16 15.65 -10.09 -11.34
C THR A 16 14.63 -9.11 -10.75
N ALA A 17 13.35 -9.16 -11.13
CA ALA A 17 12.29 -8.36 -10.53
C ALA A 17 11.99 -8.81 -9.09
N VAL A 18 11.90 -10.12 -8.84
CA VAL A 18 11.73 -10.68 -7.49
C VAL A 18 12.96 -10.38 -6.61
N ALA A 19 14.18 -10.44 -7.19
CA ALA A 19 15.39 -10.07 -6.47
C ALA A 19 15.46 -8.57 -6.15
N ALA A 20 14.84 -7.69 -6.96
CA ALA A 20 14.75 -6.27 -6.66
C ALA A 20 13.81 -5.95 -5.51
N LEU A 21 12.75 -6.75 -5.31
CA LEU A 21 11.85 -6.66 -4.15
C LEU A 21 12.40 -7.39 -2.90
N ALA A 22 13.25 -8.39 -3.11
CA ALA A 22 13.89 -9.17 -2.04
C ALA A 22 15.33 -8.72 -1.73
N ALA A 23 15.82 -7.62 -2.31
CA ALA A 23 17.17 -7.14 -2.05
C ALA A 23 17.31 -6.66 -0.60
N PRO A 24 18.14 -7.30 0.22
CA PRO A 24 18.45 -6.82 1.55
C PRO A 24 19.25 -5.51 1.45
N SER A 25 18.86 -4.51 2.20
CA SER A 25 19.44 -3.17 2.30
C SER A 25 18.88 -2.13 1.31
N LYS A 26 17.57 -1.84 1.43
CA LYS A 26 17.13 -0.49 1.07
C LYS A 26 17.81 0.48 2.03
N THR A 27 18.47 1.51 1.50
CA THR A 27 18.97 2.61 2.31
C THR A 27 17.76 3.33 2.94
N ALA A 28 17.96 4.10 4.00
CA ALA A 28 16.85 4.87 4.60
C ALA A 28 16.13 5.77 3.57
N ALA A 29 16.79 6.12 2.46
CA ALA A 29 16.22 6.87 1.34
C ALA A 29 15.23 6.03 0.49
N ASP A 30 15.29 4.70 0.58
CA ASP A 30 14.45 3.79 -0.21
C ASP A 30 13.27 3.24 0.59
N MET A 31 13.04 3.74 1.80
CA MET A 31 11.95 3.30 2.68
C MET A 31 10.90 4.39 2.83
N ALA A 32 9.64 4.01 2.74
CA ALA A 32 8.56 4.88 3.18
C ALA A 32 8.57 4.99 4.72
N PHE A 33 8.16 6.14 5.23
CA PHE A 33 7.96 6.31 6.67
C PHE A 33 6.80 7.28 6.95
N VAL A 34 6.22 7.14 8.13
CA VAL A 34 5.18 8.05 8.62
C VAL A 34 5.85 9.21 9.34
N ILE A 35 5.65 10.42 8.82
CA ILE A 35 6.19 11.65 9.43
C ILE A 35 5.43 11.99 10.70
N ARG A 36 4.10 11.89 10.64
CA ARG A 36 3.21 12.21 11.76
C ARG A 36 1.85 11.56 11.58
N THR A 37 1.17 11.37 12.68
CA THR A 37 -0.24 10.95 12.75
C THR A 37 -1.01 11.99 13.54
N VAL A 38 -2.22 12.35 13.11
CA VAL A 38 -3.10 13.32 13.74
C VAL A 38 -4.49 12.71 13.83
N CYS A 39 -5.05 12.66 15.04
CA CYS A 39 -6.41 12.20 15.29
C CYS A 39 -7.38 13.37 15.31
N GLU A 40 -8.63 13.11 15.00
CA GLU A 40 -9.72 14.07 15.16
C GLU A 40 -9.92 14.42 16.63
N HIS A 41 -9.82 13.40 17.50
CA HIS A 41 -9.94 13.54 18.95
C HIS A 41 -8.81 12.77 19.63
N GLY A 42 -8.31 13.32 20.76
CA GLY A 42 -7.28 12.68 21.55
C GLY A 42 -5.89 12.67 20.90
N GLU A 43 -5.01 11.89 21.48
CA GLU A 43 -3.60 11.73 21.09
C GLU A 43 -3.16 10.27 21.25
N GLY A 44 -1.97 9.95 20.77
CA GLY A 44 -1.33 8.64 21.02
C GLY A 44 -1.59 7.58 19.99
N VAL A 45 -2.38 7.87 18.93
CA VAL A 45 -2.52 6.95 17.80
C VAL A 45 -1.29 7.06 16.91
N VAL A 46 -0.76 5.90 16.52
CA VAL A 46 0.38 5.80 15.62
C VAL A 46 0.02 4.85 14.50
N ILE A 47 0.11 5.33 13.26
CA ILE A 47 0.18 4.46 12.07
C ILE A 47 1.65 4.27 11.74
N ARG A 48 2.07 3.04 11.51
CA ARG A 48 3.44 2.71 11.12
C ARG A 48 3.48 1.81 9.90
N ILE A 49 4.59 1.88 9.19
CA ILE A 49 4.95 0.91 8.16
C ILE A 49 5.64 -0.27 8.85
N ILE A 50 5.21 -1.47 8.52
CA ILE A 50 5.82 -2.72 8.99
C ILE A 50 6.98 -3.08 8.06
N ASP A 51 7.96 -3.82 8.55
CA ASP A 51 9.04 -4.31 7.70
C ASP A 51 8.48 -5.23 6.60
N PRO A 52 8.71 -4.92 5.31
CA PRO A 52 8.24 -5.73 4.20
C PRO A 52 8.74 -7.18 4.22
N THR A 53 9.81 -7.48 4.95
CA THR A 53 10.31 -8.86 5.11
C THR A 53 9.36 -9.78 5.89
N GLU A 54 8.36 -9.21 6.55
CA GLU A 54 7.31 -9.96 7.24
C GLU A 54 6.16 -10.40 6.32
N LEU A 55 6.17 -9.94 5.05
CA LEU A 55 5.15 -10.31 4.07
C LEU A 55 5.34 -11.73 3.56
N SER A 56 4.23 -12.42 3.30
CA SER A 56 4.28 -13.71 2.62
C SER A 56 4.72 -13.56 1.16
N ASP A 57 5.43 -14.56 0.67
CA ASP A 57 5.88 -14.62 -0.73
C ASP A 57 4.70 -14.53 -1.70
N LYS A 58 3.51 -15.01 -1.31
CA LYS A 58 2.31 -14.97 -2.14
C LYS A 58 1.80 -13.55 -2.37
N ILE A 59 1.68 -12.74 -1.30
CA ILE A 59 1.20 -11.35 -1.41
C ILE A 59 2.13 -10.54 -2.32
N ILE A 60 3.45 -10.75 -2.15
CA ILE A 60 4.45 -10.10 -3.00
C ILE A 60 4.31 -10.57 -4.45
N ALA A 61 4.17 -11.89 -4.68
CA ALA A 61 4.04 -12.46 -6.01
C ALA A 61 2.78 -11.96 -6.72
N ASP A 62 1.64 -11.91 -6.04
CA ASP A 62 0.39 -11.39 -6.59
C ASP A 62 0.56 -9.93 -7.04
N ALA A 63 1.20 -9.09 -6.22
CA ALA A 63 1.45 -7.68 -6.56
C ALA A 63 2.40 -7.51 -7.77
N VAL A 64 3.41 -8.38 -7.89
CA VAL A 64 4.41 -8.33 -8.99
C VAL A 64 3.84 -8.87 -10.30
N THR A 65 2.94 -9.86 -10.22
CA THR A 65 2.38 -10.52 -11.41
C THR A 65 1.10 -9.90 -11.92
N ALA A 66 0.48 -8.98 -11.17
CA ALA A 66 -0.70 -8.26 -11.61
C ALA A 66 -0.40 -7.45 -12.88
N GLU A 67 -1.16 -7.66 -13.93
CA GLU A 67 -1.02 -6.89 -15.19
C GLU A 67 -1.50 -5.44 -15.00
N LYS A 68 -2.46 -5.25 -14.11
CA LYS A 68 -3.02 -3.94 -13.72
C LYS A 68 -3.17 -3.88 -12.21
N ALA A 69 -2.99 -2.71 -11.64
CA ALA A 69 -3.22 -2.50 -10.20
C ALA A 69 -4.63 -2.96 -9.76
N ALA A 70 -5.63 -2.78 -10.60
CA ALA A 70 -7.00 -3.22 -10.34
C ALA A 70 -7.13 -4.73 -10.10
N ASP A 71 -6.25 -5.56 -10.67
CA ASP A 71 -6.30 -7.02 -10.51
C ASP A 71 -6.02 -7.48 -9.08
N LEU A 72 -5.44 -6.58 -8.26
CA LEU A 72 -5.15 -6.80 -6.84
C LEU A 72 -6.37 -6.58 -5.92
N PHE A 73 -7.49 -6.11 -6.45
CA PHE A 73 -8.62 -5.65 -5.64
C PHE A 73 -9.88 -6.48 -5.89
N ASP A 74 -10.80 -6.43 -4.94
CA ASP A 74 -12.13 -7.00 -5.08
C ASP A 74 -12.98 -6.25 -6.12
N ASP A 75 -14.08 -6.88 -6.58
CA ASP A 75 -14.92 -6.33 -7.63
C ASP A 75 -15.61 -5.01 -7.23
N ALA A 76 -15.90 -4.81 -5.95
CA ALA A 76 -16.49 -3.57 -5.45
C ALA A 76 -15.49 -2.40 -5.55
N THR A 77 -14.24 -2.66 -5.20
CA THR A 77 -13.14 -1.69 -5.31
C THR A 77 -12.81 -1.40 -6.76
N LYS A 78 -12.78 -2.40 -7.64
CA LYS A 78 -12.63 -2.20 -9.10
C LYS A 78 -13.71 -1.28 -9.65
N ALA A 79 -14.96 -1.51 -9.25
CA ALA A 79 -16.08 -0.67 -9.68
C ALA A 79 -15.97 0.77 -9.15
N ALA A 80 -15.48 0.95 -7.91
CA ALA A 80 -15.28 2.27 -7.30
C ALA A 80 -14.12 3.04 -7.94
N LEU A 81 -13.05 2.36 -8.34
CA LEU A 81 -11.92 2.95 -9.05
C LEU A 81 -12.28 3.32 -10.51
N GLY A 82 -13.26 2.62 -11.10
CA GLY A 82 -13.67 2.79 -12.48
C GLY A 82 -12.75 2.07 -13.47
N GLU A 83 -13.01 2.37 -14.78
CA GLU A 83 -12.25 1.74 -15.88
C GLU A 83 -10.88 2.39 -16.13
N ASP A 84 -10.52 3.39 -15.37
CA ASP A 84 -9.27 4.11 -15.55
C ASP A 84 -8.07 3.19 -15.25
N ALA A 85 -7.02 3.38 -16.02
CA ALA A 85 -5.77 2.71 -15.77
C ALA A 85 -5.07 3.38 -14.58
N TYR A 86 -4.96 2.65 -13.47
CA TYR A 86 -4.13 3.04 -12.33
C TYR A 86 -2.80 2.33 -12.39
N GLU A 87 -1.73 3.04 -12.09
CA GLU A 87 -0.41 2.46 -11.88
C GLU A 87 -0.16 2.27 -10.38
N LEU A 88 0.35 1.10 -10.00
CA LEU A 88 0.79 0.84 -8.63
C LEU A 88 2.19 1.43 -8.43
N ASN A 89 2.27 2.50 -7.65
CA ASN A 89 3.54 3.17 -7.38
C ASN A 89 4.21 2.67 -6.10
N GLU A 90 3.40 2.43 -5.05
CA GLU A 90 3.90 2.05 -3.74
C GLU A 90 3.05 0.93 -3.15
N LEU A 91 3.71 0.02 -2.45
CA LEU A 91 3.09 -1.10 -1.74
C LEU A 91 3.77 -1.25 -0.38
N TRP A 92 3.01 -1.01 0.70
CA TRP A 92 3.55 -1.02 2.04
C TRP A 92 2.63 -1.71 3.04
N PRO A 93 3.12 -2.64 3.86
CA PRO A 93 2.38 -3.15 4.99
C PRO A 93 2.31 -2.07 6.07
N ILE A 94 1.13 -1.87 6.62
CA ILE A 94 0.88 -0.88 7.66
C ILE A 94 0.14 -1.48 8.85
N ASP A 95 0.30 -0.84 10.00
CA ASP A 95 -0.36 -1.21 11.23
C ASP A 95 -0.75 0.04 12.03
N VAL A 96 -1.67 -0.10 12.96
CA VAL A 96 -2.16 0.98 13.81
C VAL A 96 -2.07 0.61 15.29
N PHE A 97 -1.60 1.54 16.11
CA PHE A 97 -1.43 1.39 17.54
C PHE A 97 -2.11 2.53 18.31
N GLY A 98 -2.56 2.24 19.50
CA GLY A 98 -3.10 3.22 20.42
C GLY A 98 -4.47 3.74 20.02
N TYR A 99 -5.15 3.18 19.00
CA TYR A 99 -6.48 3.59 18.62
C TYR A 99 -7.54 2.94 19.51
N GLU A 100 -8.47 3.75 19.96
CA GLU A 100 -9.65 3.33 20.72
C GLU A 100 -10.92 3.74 19.95
N VAL A 101 -11.72 2.74 19.59
CA VAL A 101 -12.95 2.91 18.79
C VAL A 101 -13.94 3.80 19.54
N GLY A 102 -14.53 4.76 18.83
CA GLY A 102 -15.46 5.74 19.40
C GLY A 102 -14.80 6.86 20.20
N VAL A 103 -13.46 6.87 20.33
CA VAL A 103 -12.71 7.90 21.06
C VAL A 103 -11.94 8.80 20.09
N HIS A 104 -11.15 8.20 19.18
CA HIS A 104 -10.19 8.97 18.37
C HIS A 104 -10.76 9.51 17.06
N GLY A 105 -11.87 8.93 16.55
CA GLY A 105 -12.49 9.34 15.29
C GLY A 105 -11.59 9.10 14.06
N THR A 106 -11.60 10.06 13.14
CA THR A 106 -10.78 10.00 11.92
C THR A 106 -9.30 10.26 12.24
N VAL A 107 -8.42 9.48 11.58
CA VAL A 107 -6.97 9.61 11.70
C VAL A 107 -6.38 10.08 10.38
N LYS A 108 -5.52 11.07 10.41
CA LYS A 108 -4.70 11.51 9.27
C LYS A 108 -3.26 11.08 9.49
N ALA A 109 -2.70 10.38 8.54
CA ALA A 109 -1.29 10.04 8.54
C ALA A 109 -0.58 10.69 7.35
N TYR A 110 0.64 11.16 7.59
CA TYR A 110 1.47 11.85 6.60
C TYR A 110 2.66 10.95 6.28
N PHE A 111 2.69 10.47 5.05
CA PHE A 111 3.71 9.53 4.58
C PHE A 111 4.74 10.24 3.72
N GLN A 112 6.01 9.92 3.95
CA GLN A 112 7.07 10.19 2.99
C GLN A 112 7.37 8.89 2.26
N PHE A 113 7.16 8.90 0.95
CA PHE A 113 7.48 7.77 0.09
C PHE A 113 8.82 7.99 -0.62
N PRO A 114 9.49 6.91 -1.05
CA PRO A 114 10.65 6.99 -1.95
C PRO A 114 10.32 7.69 -3.27
N THR A 115 9.11 7.42 -3.80
CA THR A 115 8.59 8.07 -5.01
C THR A 115 8.19 9.51 -4.70
N ALA A 116 8.68 10.45 -5.50
CA ALA A 116 8.24 11.85 -5.42
C ALA A 116 6.95 12.03 -6.22
N TYR A 117 5.94 12.59 -5.57
CA TYR A 117 4.65 12.92 -6.19
C TYR A 117 4.56 14.42 -6.47
N THR A 118 3.76 14.78 -7.46
CA THR A 118 3.46 16.17 -7.81
C THR A 118 1.97 16.47 -7.59
N ALA A 119 1.63 17.75 -7.36
CA ALA A 119 0.24 18.16 -7.11
C ALA A 119 -0.71 17.91 -8.30
N GLU A 120 -0.16 17.66 -9.49
CA GLU A 120 -0.92 17.37 -10.70
C GLU A 120 -1.28 15.89 -10.85
N GLN A 121 -0.68 15.02 -10.03
CA GLN A 121 -0.94 13.59 -10.04
C GLN A 121 -2.08 13.26 -9.06
N PRO A 122 -3.25 12.83 -9.55
CA PRO A 122 -4.29 12.35 -8.65
C PRO A 122 -3.85 11.07 -7.97
N LEU A 123 -3.78 11.11 -6.63
CA LEU A 123 -3.39 9.98 -5.80
C LEU A 123 -4.64 9.28 -5.27
N THR A 124 -4.61 7.98 -5.31
CA THR A 124 -5.61 7.12 -4.66
C THR A 124 -4.89 6.11 -3.79
N VAL A 125 -5.36 5.94 -2.57
CA VAL A 125 -4.85 4.91 -1.67
C VAL A 125 -5.92 3.85 -1.47
N VAL A 126 -5.52 2.59 -1.60
CA VAL A 126 -6.36 1.44 -1.31
C VAL A 126 -5.72 0.63 -0.20
N LEU A 127 -6.49 0.27 0.82
CA LEU A 127 -6.09 -0.72 1.80
C LEU A 127 -6.60 -2.09 1.34
N GLY A 128 -5.72 -3.07 1.30
CA GLY A 128 -6.07 -4.49 1.21
C GLY A 128 -5.98 -5.11 2.60
N HIS A 129 -7.06 -5.74 3.01
CA HIS A 129 -7.18 -6.41 4.31
C HIS A 129 -6.97 -7.91 4.12
N PHE A 130 -6.10 -8.52 4.92
CA PHE A 130 -5.74 -9.92 4.77
C PHE A 130 -5.90 -10.70 6.07
N ASN A 131 -6.46 -11.90 5.94
CA ASN A 131 -6.39 -12.91 6.98
C ASN A 131 -5.44 -14.03 6.52
N GLY A 132 -4.22 -14.00 7.03
CA GLY A 132 -3.13 -14.79 6.46
C GLY A 132 -2.77 -14.31 5.05
N GLU A 133 -2.97 -15.17 4.03
CA GLU A 133 -2.70 -14.85 2.62
C GLU A 133 -3.97 -14.56 1.81
N GLU A 134 -5.13 -14.61 2.44
CA GLU A 134 -6.42 -14.40 1.79
C GLU A 134 -6.85 -12.95 1.93
N LEU A 135 -7.13 -12.28 0.79
CA LEU A 135 -7.71 -10.95 0.76
C LEU A 135 -9.17 -11.02 1.24
N THR A 136 -9.48 -10.36 2.35
CA THR A 136 -10.83 -10.32 2.95
C THR A 136 -11.64 -9.12 2.45
N GLY A 137 -10.99 -8.12 1.87
CA GLY A 137 -11.63 -6.95 1.29
C GLY A 137 -10.68 -5.78 1.09
N ASN A 138 -11.22 -4.71 0.55
CA ASN A 138 -10.48 -3.48 0.32
C ASN A 138 -11.19 -2.27 0.92
N THR A 139 -10.45 -1.20 1.13
CA THR A 139 -10.98 0.12 1.51
C THR A 139 -10.27 1.20 0.72
N VAL A 140 -11.02 1.97 -0.08
CA VAL A 140 -10.48 3.13 -0.78
C VAL A 140 -10.43 4.31 0.17
N LEU A 141 -9.28 4.97 0.25
CA LEU A 141 -9.04 6.12 1.12
C LEU A 141 -8.80 7.39 0.31
N GLU A 142 -9.16 8.52 0.91
CA GLU A 142 -8.77 9.83 0.40
C GLU A 142 -7.29 10.08 0.67
N ALA A 143 -6.58 10.52 -0.37
CA ALA A 143 -5.19 10.90 -0.27
C ALA A 143 -4.91 12.18 -1.06
N LYS A 144 -3.98 12.97 -0.59
CA LYS A 144 -3.52 14.18 -1.29
C LYS A 144 -2.08 14.51 -0.95
N LEU A 145 -1.40 15.20 -1.87
CA LEU A 145 -0.10 15.77 -1.59
C LEU A 145 -0.24 16.97 -0.64
N ALA A 146 0.51 16.98 0.44
CA ALA A 146 0.61 18.10 1.37
C ALA A 146 1.70 19.10 0.91
N ASP A 147 1.67 20.32 1.47
CA ASP A 147 2.59 21.42 1.08
C ASP A 147 4.08 21.09 1.37
N ASP A 148 4.34 20.18 2.30
CA ASP A 148 5.67 19.71 2.65
C ASP A 148 6.18 18.55 1.77
N GLY A 149 5.40 18.16 0.77
CA GLY A 149 5.71 17.06 -0.15
C GLY A 149 5.38 15.67 0.39
N SER A 150 4.82 15.58 1.60
CA SER A 150 4.29 14.31 2.13
C SER A 150 2.92 14.00 1.53
N VAL A 151 2.52 12.72 1.58
CA VAL A 151 1.17 12.29 1.20
C VAL A 151 0.32 12.18 2.45
N GLU A 152 -0.68 13.06 2.57
CA GLU A 152 -1.73 12.95 3.59
C GLU A 152 -2.72 11.87 3.18
N VAL A 153 -2.92 10.88 4.03
CA VAL A 153 -3.94 9.82 3.87
C VAL A 153 -4.93 9.91 5.03
N ILE A 154 -6.22 9.90 4.70
CA ILE A 154 -7.30 10.01 5.67
C ILE A 154 -7.87 8.62 5.94
N PHE A 155 -7.76 8.18 7.20
CA PHE A 155 -8.26 6.91 7.68
C PHE A 155 -9.56 7.17 8.48
N PRO A 156 -10.74 6.93 7.93
CA PRO A 156 -11.98 6.98 8.69
C PRO A 156 -11.99 5.86 9.75
N GLU A 157 -12.74 6.03 10.83
CA GLU A 157 -12.84 5.03 11.90
C GLU A 157 -13.14 3.62 11.37
N SER A 158 -14.02 3.50 10.37
CA SER A 158 -14.36 2.22 9.75
C SER A 158 -13.16 1.51 9.12
N ALA A 159 -12.21 2.25 8.54
CA ALA A 159 -10.99 1.68 8.00
C ALA A 159 -10.05 1.21 9.11
N ILE A 160 -9.91 2.01 10.16
CA ILE A 160 -9.09 1.66 11.34
C ILE A 160 -9.65 0.40 12.04
N VAL A 161 -10.97 0.31 12.21
CA VAL A 161 -11.60 -0.87 12.80
C VAL A 161 -11.25 -2.13 12.01
N LYS A 162 -11.32 -2.07 10.69
CA LYS A 162 -10.90 -3.19 9.84
C LYS A 162 -9.42 -3.53 10.01
N MET A 163 -8.53 -2.54 10.07
CA MET A 163 -7.10 -2.77 10.33
C MET A 163 -6.86 -3.47 11.66
N LEU A 164 -7.67 -3.20 12.69
CA LEU A 164 -7.56 -3.84 14.01
C LEU A 164 -8.11 -5.27 14.02
N GLU A 165 -9.08 -5.58 13.15
CA GLU A 165 -9.71 -6.89 13.05
C GLU A 165 -8.92 -7.87 12.18
N ASP A 166 -8.19 -7.35 11.18
CA ASP A 166 -7.46 -8.13 10.21
C ASP A 166 -6.01 -8.43 10.69
N GLY A 167 -5.47 -9.54 10.21
CA GLY A 167 -4.10 -9.94 10.58
C GLY A 167 -3.02 -9.11 9.89
N LEU A 168 -3.31 -8.57 8.71
CA LEU A 168 -2.38 -7.77 7.92
C LEU A 168 -3.15 -6.76 7.05
N THR A 169 -2.67 -5.53 7.02
CA THR A 169 -3.17 -4.51 6.10
C THR A 169 -2.07 -4.04 5.16
N MET A 170 -2.35 -4.11 3.86
CA MET A 170 -1.48 -3.60 2.81
C MET A 170 -2.01 -2.27 2.30
N MET A 171 -1.13 -1.28 2.20
CA MET A 171 -1.44 0.02 1.59
C MET A 171 -0.88 0.06 0.18
N TYR A 172 -1.75 0.24 -0.79
CA TYR A 172 -1.44 0.43 -2.21
C TYR A 172 -1.60 1.90 -2.55
N VAL A 173 -0.54 2.54 -3.02
CA VAL A 173 -0.60 3.92 -3.51
C VAL A 173 -0.63 3.89 -5.03
N LEU A 174 -1.71 4.40 -5.58
CA LEU A 174 -2.01 4.40 -7.01
C LEU A 174 -1.95 5.82 -7.54
N ASN A 175 -1.49 5.98 -8.77
CA ASN A 175 -1.70 7.20 -9.55
C ASN A 175 -2.46 6.90 -10.85
N LYS A 176 -3.03 7.96 -11.43
CA LYS A 176 -3.74 7.95 -12.71
C LYS A 176 -2.87 8.47 -13.83
#